data_bdcaf0989bbb635473a5cb8026fb8cbc
#
_entry.id   bdcaf0989bbb635473a5cb8026fb8cbc
#
_cell.length_a   1.000
_cell.length_b   1.000
_cell.length_c   1.000
_cell.angle_alpha   90.00
_cell.angle_beta   90.00
_cell.angle_gamma   90.00
#
_symmetry.space_group_name_H-M   'P 1'
#
loop_
_entity.id
_entity.type
_entity.pdbx_description
1 polymer ?
#
loop_
_entity_poly.entity_id
_entity_poly.type
_entity_poly.pdbx_seq_one_letter_code
_entity_poly.pdbx_strand_id
1 'polypeptide(L)'
;MIMHSIVEEYTQLSSLTGQMREAADAGDWERLVTLEKRCAQQVAEIKPHDASPADEASRLQKVALIKKMLADDKAIRARTEPWMRQLERIMKSARSEQRLQQAYLSQG
;
A
#
# COMPACT_ATOMS: atom_id res chain seq x y z
N MET A 1 -19.80 17.85 18.12
CA MET A 1 -19.52 16.76 17.20
C MET A 1 -18.84 17.31 15.97
N ILE A 2 -17.58 16.98 15.79
CA ILE A 2 -16.83 17.45 14.62
C ILE A 2 -17.06 16.43 13.51
N MET A 3 -17.85 16.84 12.51
CA MET A 3 -17.96 16.02 11.29
C MET A 3 -16.77 16.36 10.40
N HIS A 4 -15.89 15.39 10.22
CA HIS A 4 -14.81 15.54 9.25
C HIS A 4 -15.39 15.59 7.85
N SER A 5 -14.99 16.59 7.07
CA SER A 5 -15.36 16.65 5.66
C SER A 5 -14.64 15.52 4.91
N ILE A 6 -15.20 15.12 3.78
CA ILE A 6 -14.55 14.09 2.93
C ILE A 6 -13.16 14.55 2.46
N VAL A 7 -12.98 15.85 2.25
CA VAL A 7 -11.67 16.42 1.88
C VAL A 7 -10.65 16.24 3.01
N GLU A 8 -11.07 16.46 4.27
CA GLU A 8 -10.19 16.23 5.42
C GLU A 8 -9.78 14.77 5.55
N GLU A 9 -10.72 13.85 5.34
CA GLU A 9 -10.45 12.42 5.37
C GLU A 9 -9.45 12.01 4.27
N TYR A 10 -9.63 12.52 3.05
CA TYR A 10 -8.67 12.29 1.96
C TYR A 10 -7.32 12.95 2.22
N THR A 11 -7.30 14.10 2.90
CA THR A 11 -6.05 14.76 3.31
C THR A 11 -5.27 13.87 4.29
N GLN A 12 -5.94 13.30 5.28
CA GLN A 12 -5.32 12.37 6.22
C GLN A 12 -4.81 11.11 5.51
N LEU A 13 -5.61 10.57 4.60
CA LEU A 13 -5.22 9.40 3.81
C LEU A 13 -3.99 9.71 2.95
N SER A 14 -3.94 10.87 2.32
CA SER A 14 -2.79 11.34 1.53
C SER A 14 -1.53 11.49 2.39
N SER A 15 -1.67 11.94 3.63
CA SER A 15 -0.56 11.99 4.58
C SER A 15 0.00 10.60 4.87
N LEU A 16 -0.87 9.62 5.04
CA LEU A 16 -0.45 8.21 5.25
C LEU A 16 0.28 7.65 4.03
N THR A 17 -0.21 7.90 2.83
CA THR A 17 0.47 7.43 1.61
C THR A 17 1.82 8.10 1.41
N GLY A 18 1.95 9.37 1.79
CA GLY A 18 3.23 10.08 1.80
C GLY A 18 4.24 9.45 2.76
N GLN A 19 3.80 9.10 3.97
CA GLN A 19 4.63 8.41 4.95
C GLN A 19 5.03 7.02 4.47
N MET A 20 4.11 6.31 3.81
CA MET A 20 4.39 5.00 3.21
C MET A 20 5.47 5.12 2.13
N ARG A 21 5.40 6.15 1.29
CA ARG A 21 6.43 6.42 0.28
C ARG A 21 7.79 6.68 0.92
N GLU A 22 7.84 7.47 1.98
CA GLU A 22 9.08 7.73 2.73
C GLU A 22 9.65 6.45 3.32
N ALA A 23 8.82 5.60 3.91
CA ALA A 23 9.23 4.31 4.46
C ALA A 23 9.79 3.40 3.36
N ALA A 24 9.13 3.34 2.21
CA ALA A 24 9.59 2.54 1.06
C ALA A 24 10.94 3.05 0.53
N ASP A 25 11.10 4.36 0.40
CA ASP A 25 12.35 4.97 -0.05
C ASP A 25 13.50 4.70 0.92
N ALA A 26 13.21 4.66 2.21
CA ALA A 26 14.20 4.34 3.25
C ALA A 26 14.45 2.83 3.41
N GLY A 27 13.67 1.98 2.74
CA GLY A 27 13.75 0.54 2.92
C GLY A 27 13.25 0.07 4.27
N ASP A 28 12.45 0.88 4.95
CA ASP A 28 11.84 0.56 6.24
C ASP A 28 10.54 -0.21 6.03
N TRP A 29 10.67 -1.48 5.71
CA TRP A 29 9.56 -2.37 5.36
C TRP A 29 8.61 -2.62 6.52
N GLU A 30 9.12 -2.69 7.73
CA GLU A 30 8.32 -2.87 8.94
C GLU A 30 7.37 -1.69 9.16
N ARG A 31 7.90 -0.47 9.01
CA ARG A 31 7.09 0.75 9.09
C ARG A 31 6.07 0.83 7.96
N LEU A 32 6.48 0.43 6.73
CA LEU A 32 5.58 0.39 5.58
C LEU A 32 4.38 -0.52 5.83
N VAL A 33 4.60 -1.73 6.38
CA VAL A 33 3.53 -2.67 6.71
C VAL A 33 2.58 -2.08 7.75
N THR A 34 3.10 -1.43 8.78
CA THR A 34 2.29 -0.78 9.81
C THR A 34 1.42 0.34 9.22
N LEU A 35 2.02 1.18 8.38
CA LEU A 35 1.31 2.28 7.69
C LEU A 35 0.26 1.75 6.71
N GLU A 36 0.55 0.65 6.01
CA GLU A 36 -0.40 0.01 5.11
C GLU A 36 -1.66 -0.45 5.84
N LYS A 37 -1.50 -1.05 7.00
CA LYS A 37 -2.63 -1.47 7.85
C LYS A 37 -3.47 -0.27 8.28
N ARG A 38 -2.83 0.81 8.70
CA ARG A 38 -3.53 2.05 9.08
C ARG A 38 -4.27 2.67 7.90
N CYS A 39 -3.64 2.67 6.74
CA CYS A 39 -4.23 3.15 5.49
C CYS A 39 -5.48 2.32 5.13
N ALA A 40 -5.40 1.00 5.18
CA ALA A 40 -6.51 0.10 4.91
C ALA A 40 -7.68 0.33 5.88
N GLN A 41 -7.40 0.54 7.16
CA GLN A 41 -8.42 0.86 8.16
C GLN A 41 -9.12 2.18 7.84
N GLN A 42 -8.37 3.20 7.47
CA GLN A 42 -8.94 4.50 7.13
C GLN A 42 -9.77 4.46 5.85
N VAL A 43 -9.33 3.72 4.84
CA VAL A 43 -10.13 3.48 3.62
C VAL A 43 -11.44 2.79 3.96
N ALA A 44 -11.41 1.78 4.83
CA ALA A 44 -12.62 1.08 5.27
C ALA A 44 -13.60 2.02 6.01
N GLU A 45 -13.09 2.98 6.78
CA GLU A 45 -13.92 3.98 7.46
C GLU A 45 -14.53 5.00 6.50
N ILE A 46 -13.81 5.39 5.46
CA ILE A 46 -14.26 6.36 4.46
C ILE A 46 -15.29 5.76 3.50
N LYS A 47 -15.09 4.52 3.10
CA LYS A 47 -15.86 3.85 2.04
C LYS A 47 -17.38 3.95 2.21
N PRO A 48 -17.98 3.77 3.41
CA PRO A 48 -19.44 3.83 3.56
C PRO A 48 -20.05 5.20 3.28
N HIS A 49 -19.28 6.28 3.42
CA HIS A 49 -19.77 7.65 3.23
C HIS A 49 -18.97 8.44 2.19
N ASP A 50 -18.21 7.72 1.35
CA ASP A 50 -17.45 8.37 0.28
C ASP A 50 -18.42 8.90 -0.76
N ALA A 51 -18.47 10.22 -0.89
CA ALA A 51 -19.37 10.91 -1.80
C ALA A 51 -18.62 12.04 -2.51
N SER A 52 -19.15 12.45 -3.67
CA SER A 52 -18.62 13.63 -4.35
C SER A 52 -19.00 14.88 -3.56
N PRO A 53 -18.03 15.78 -3.26
CA PRO A 53 -18.34 17.04 -2.59
C PRO A 53 -19.33 17.88 -3.40
N ALA A 54 -20.18 18.63 -2.68
CA ALA A 54 -21.21 19.45 -3.31
C ALA A 54 -20.66 20.65 -4.06
N ASP A 55 -19.58 21.26 -3.56
CA ASP A 55 -18.95 22.41 -4.20
C ASP A 55 -17.78 21.99 -5.09
N GLU A 56 -17.54 22.77 -6.14
CA GLU A 56 -16.52 22.46 -7.12
C GLU A 56 -15.10 22.58 -6.56
N ALA A 57 -14.85 23.55 -5.67
CA ALA A 57 -13.55 23.74 -5.05
C ALA A 57 -13.13 22.50 -4.24
N SER A 58 -14.04 21.95 -3.43
CA SER A 58 -13.81 20.73 -2.66
C SER A 58 -13.62 19.51 -3.57
N ARG A 59 -14.38 19.45 -4.66
CA ARG A 59 -14.25 18.37 -5.64
C ARG A 59 -12.88 18.38 -6.30
N LEU A 60 -12.37 19.55 -6.66
CA LEU A 60 -11.03 19.71 -7.25
C LEU A 60 -9.93 19.34 -6.24
N GLN A 61 -10.11 19.71 -4.98
CA GLN A 61 -9.18 19.31 -3.91
C GLN A 61 -9.15 17.79 -3.75
N LYS A 62 -10.31 17.14 -3.74
CA LYS A 62 -10.40 15.68 -3.66
C LYS A 62 -9.68 15.02 -4.82
N VAL A 63 -9.88 15.50 -6.04
CA VAL A 63 -9.22 14.98 -7.24
C VAL A 63 -7.69 15.15 -7.13
N ALA A 64 -7.23 16.31 -6.69
CA ALA A 64 -5.80 16.56 -6.50
C ALA A 64 -5.18 15.60 -5.47
N LEU A 65 -5.89 15.34 -4.37
CA LEU A 65 -5.44 14.40 -3.34
C LEU A 65 -5.37 12.96 -3.88
N ILE A 66 -6.37 12.55 -4.65
CA ILE A 66 -6.37 11.23 -5.31
C ILE A 66 -5.18 11.09 -6.25
N LYS A 67 -4.91 12.10 -7.07
CA LYS A 67 -3.75 12.10 -7.99
C LYS A 67 -2.44 11.99 -7.22
N LYS A 68 -2.31 12.72 -6.12
CA LYS A 68 -1.13 12.66 -5.25
C LYS A 68 -0.95 11.26 -4.65
N MET A 69 -2.04 10.65 -4.14
CA MET A 69 -2.01 9.30 -3.59
C MET A 69 -1.63 8.26 -4.64
N LEU A 70 -2.12 8.40 -5.87
CA LEU A 70 -1.75 7.51 -6.97
C LEU A 70 -0.27 7.64 -7.33
N ALA A 71 0.28 8.85 -7.28
CA ALA A 71 1.71 9.09 -7.50
C ALA A 71 2.56 8.45 -6.39
N ASP A 72 2.12 8.57 -5.13
CA ASP A 72 2.76 7.92 -3.98
C ASP A 72 2.76 6.40 -4.14
N ASP A 73 1.61 5.83 -4.51
CA ASP A 73 1.47 4.39 -4.75
C ASP A 73 2.41 3.90 -5.84
N LYS A 74 2.52 4.64 -6.93
CA LYS A 74 3.45 4.31 -8.02
C LYS A 74 4.90 4.32 -7.55
N ALA A 75 5.29 5.32 -6.75
CA ALA A 75 6.63 5.42 -6.18
C ALA A 75 6.92 4.28 -5.21
N ILE A 76 5.93 3.89 -4.39
CA ILE A 76 6.04 2.76 -3.46
C ILE A 76 6.25 1.46 -4.25
N ARG A 77 5.45 1.21 -5.28
CA ARG A 77 5.57 0.00 -6.12
C ARG A 77 6.92 -0.09 -6.81
N ALA A 78 7.47 1.04 -7.26
CA ALA A 78 8.78 1.06 -7.86
C ALA A 78 9.88 0.55 -6.92
N ARG A 79 9.67 0.68 -5.60
CA ARG A 79 10.60 0.17 -4.59
C ARG A 79 10.28 -1.25 -4.15
N THR A 80 8.99 -1.61 -4.05
CA THR A 80 8.56 -2.92 -3.54
C THR A 80 8.60 -4.02 -4.59
N GLU A 81 8.35 -3.72 -5.86
CA GLU A 81 8.34 -4.72 -6.94
C GLU A 81 9.67 -5.47 -7.09
N PRO A 82 10.84 -4.79 -7.13
CA PRO A 82 12.11 -5.52 -7.19
C PRO A 82 12.32 -6.45 -6.01
N TRP A 83 11.94 -6.01 -4.81
CA TRP A 83 12.02 -6.81 -3.59
C TRP A 83 11.09 -8.03 -3.66
N MET A 84 9.87 -7.84 -4.14
CA MET A 84 8.89 -8.92 -4.32
C MET A 84 9.39 -9.96 -5.33
N ARG A 85 9.99 -9.53 -6.43
CA ARG A 85 10.58 -10.44 -7.43
C ARG A 85 11.72 -11.26 -6.84
N GLN A 86 12.55 -10.62 -6.02
CA GLN A 86 13.66 -11.29 -5.34
C GLN A 86 13.14 -12.33 -4.36
N LEU A 87 12.11 -11.99 -3.59
CA LEU A 87 11.45 -12.90 -2.67
C LEU A 87 10.84 -14.10 -3.41
N GLU A 88 10.17 -13.86 -4.54
CA GLU A 88 9.62 -14.92 -5.38
C GLU A 88 10.69 -15.89 -5.86
N ARG A 89 11.86 -15.39 -6.28
CA ARG A 89 12.99 -16.24 -6.70
C ARG A 89 13.47 -17.11 -5.56
N ILE A 90 13.60 -16.55 -4.36
CA ILE A 90 14.01 -17.29 -3.17
C ILE A 90 13.00 -18.38 -2.85
N MET A 91 11.71 -18.06 -2.88
CA MET A 91 10.63 -19.03 -2.62
C MET A 91 10.58 -20.15 -3.65
N LYS A 92 10.77 -19.82 -4.93
CA LYS A 92 10.85 -20.83 -6.00
C LYS A 92 12.04 -21.75 -5.82
N SER A 93 13.20 -21.21 -5.47
CA SER A 93 14.41 -21.98 -5.19
C SER A 93 14.20 -22.93 -4.02
N ALA A 94 13.61 -22.46 -2.93
CA ALA A 94 13.29 -23.28 -1.76
C ALA A 94 12.32 -24.41 -2.10
N ARG A 95 11.30 -24.14 -2.92
CA ARG A 95 10.35 -25.16 -3.39
C ARG A 95 11.04 -26.22 -4.26
N SER A 96 11.94 -25.79 -5.14
CA SER A 96 12.70 -26.69 -6.00
C SER A 96 13.59 -27.61 -5.19
N GLU A 97 14.29 -27.08 -4.19
CA GLU A 97 15.11 -27.86 -3.26
C GLU A 97 14.26 -28.89 -2.49
N GLN A 98 13.10 -28.44 -2.00
CA GLN A 98 12.19 -29.31 -1.26
C GLN A 98 11.68 -30.46 -2.14
N ARG A 99 11.35 -30.20 -3.39
CA ARG A 99 10.94 -31.22 -4.34
C ARG A 99 12.06 -32.23 -4.64
N LEU A 100 13.28 -31.74 -4.81
CA LEU A 100 14.44 -32.56 -5.02
C LEU A 100 14.71 -33.50 -3.84
N GLN A 101 14.64 -32.95 -2.61
CA GLN A 101 14.80 -33.71 -1.39
C GLN A 101 13.73 -34.81 -1.27
N GLN A 102 12.47 -34.47 -1.55
CA GLN A 102 11.38 -35.45 -1.53
C GLN A 102 11.57 -36.54 -2.58
N ALA A 103 12.01 -36.18 -3.78
CA ALA A 103 12.31 -37.15 -4.83
C ALA A 103 13.44 -38.08 -4.42
N TYR A 104 14.49 -37.56 -3.79
CA TYR A 104 15.59 -38.38 -3.27
C TYR A 104 15.14 -39.31 -2.15
N LEU A 105 14.32 -38.83 -1.24
CA LEU A 105 13.85 -39.62 -0.10
C LEU A 105 12.84 -40.70 -0.52
N SER A 106 12.10 -40.51 -1.60
CA SER A 106 11.13 -41.47 -2.09
C SER A 106 11.74 -42.58 -2.94
N GLN A 107 13.02 -42.47 -3.34
CA GLN A 107 13.73 -43.48 -4.10
C GLN A 107 14.61 -44.41 -3.25
N GLY A 108 14.60 -44.21 -1.94
CA GLY A 108 15.40 -44.98 -1.02
C GLY A 108 14.86 -46.38 -0.70
#